data_b783a3e1c26cab653349e15e520e043d
#
_entry.id   b783a3e1c26cab653349e15e520e043d
#
_cell.length_a   1.000
_cell.length_b   1.000
_cell.length_c   1.000
_cell.angle_alpha   90.00
_cell.angle_beta   90.00
_cell.angle_gamma   90.00
#
_symmetry.space_group_name_H-M   'P 1'
#
loop_
_entity.id
_entity.type
_entity.pdbx_description
1 polymer ?
#
loop_
_entity_poly.entity_id
_entity_poly.type
_entity_poly.pdbx_seq_one_letter_code
_entity_poly.pdbx_strand_id
1 'polypeptide(L)'
;MAIERSTERIDETGEVFTPEELVNEILDEVPEEFFTDASKTICEPSVGEGVFLVEILKRRILTGLNPTKALHTLYGVDIMEDNIQVCKYNLLTLAGDTPQHREIVNTNIVCANALEYDFKFTPEGQE
;
A
#
# COMPACT_ATOMS: atom_id res chain seq x y z
N MET A 1 -3.81 -11.26 -3.46
CA MET A 1 -3.17 -12.00 -4.55
C MET A 1 -1.67 -11.74 -4.54
N ALA A 2 -0.91 -12.77 -4.41
CA ALA A 2 0.54 -12.64 -4.35
C ALA A 2 1.18 -13.11 -5.65
N ILE A 3 2.23 -12.44 -6.07
CA ILE A 3 3.08 -12.88 -7.17
C ILE A 3 4.27 -13.59 -6.56
N GLU A 4 4.54 -14.80 -7.03
CA GLU A 4 5.70 -15.54 -6.54
C GLU A 4 6.99 -14.86 -7.00
N ARG A 5 7.98 -14.81 -6.11
CA ARG A 5 9.29 -14.26 -6.39
C ARG A 5 10.31 -15.39 -6.45
N SER A 6 11.31 -15.25 -7.32
CA SER A 6 12.36 -16.26 -7.41
C SER A 6 13.17 -16.28 -6.12
N THR A 7 13.72 -17.44 -5.80
CA THR A 7 14.62 -17.60 -4.64
C THR A 7 15.82 -16.65 -4.76
N GLU A 8 16.38 -16.51 -5.96
CA GLU A 8 17.50 -15.61 -6.20
C GLU A 8 17.16 -14.17 -5.87
N ARG A 9 15.98 -13.70 -6.24
CA ARG A 9 15.56 -12.33 -5.94
C ARG A 9 15.41 -12.12 -4.44
N ILE A 10 14.85 -13.09 -3.72
CA ILE A 10 14.71 -13.02 -2.26
C ILE A 10 16.09 -12.95 -1.62
N ASP A 11 17.03 -13.80 -2.05
CA ASP A 11 18.38 -13.80 -1.53
C ASP A 11 19.14 -12.51 -1.79
N GLU A 12 18.97 -11.92 -3.00
CA GLU A 12 19.67 -10.70 -3.39
C GLU A 12 19.13 -9.46 -2.72
N THR A 13 17.81 -9.36 -2.58
CA THR A 13 17.15 -8.13 -2.12
C THR A 13 16.67 -8.19 -0.68
N GLY A 14 16.65 -9.39 -0.08
CA GLY A 14 16.08 -9.59 1.24
C GLY A 14 14.57 -9.47 1.26
N GLU A 15 13.91 -9.56 0.10
CA GLU A 15 12.46 -9.46 0.03
C GLU A 15 11.81 -10.65 0.72
N VAL A 16 10.87 -10.35 1.63
CA VAL A 16 10.02 -11.34 2.28
C VAL A 16 8.60 -10.81 2.23
N PHE A 17 7.71 -11.59 1.60
CA PHE A 17 6.30 -11.19 1.46
C PHE A 17 5.50 -11.78 2.60
N THR A 18 4.74 -10.92 3.28
CA THR A 18 3.92 -11.31 4.43
C THR A 18 2.65 -12.01 3.93
N PRO A 19 2.34 -13.21 4.45
CA PRO A 19 1.10 -13.90 4.06
C PRO A 19 -0.14 -13.10 4.46
N GLU A 20 -1.17 -13.17 3.62
CA GLU A 20 -2.42 -12.47 3.86
C GLU A 20 -3.06 -12.83 5.20
N GLU A 21 -3.01 -14.11 5.58
CA GLU A 21 -3.55 -14.55 6.87
C GLU A 21 -2.88 -13.87 8.06
N LEU A 22 -1.56 -13.73 7.99
CA LEU A 22 -0.80 -13.06 9.04
C LEU A 22 -1.13 -11.57 9.11
N VAL A 23 -1.26 -10.93 7.94
CA VAL A 23 -1.68 -9.52 7.88
C VAL A 23 -3.01 -9.35 8.59
N ASN A 24 -3.99 -10.20 8.30
CA ASN A 24 -5.31 -10.09 8.92
C ASN A 24 -5.29 -10.38 10.42
N GLU A 25 -4.46 -11.31 10.87
CA GLU A 25 -4.26 -11.53 12.30
C GLU A 25 -3.74 -10.28 13.00
N ILE A 26 -2.76 -9.62 12.38
CA ILE A 26 -2.20 -8.37 12.91
C ILE A 26 -3.26 -7.27 12.94
N LEU A 27 -4.01 -7.12 11.86
CA LEU A 27 -5.03 -6.08 11.77
C LEU A 27 -6.21 -6.33 12.72
N ASP A 28 -6.49 -7.58 13.07
CA ASP A 28 -7.52 -7.90 14.06
C ASP A 28 -7.19 -7.35 15.46
N GLU A 29 -5.90 -7.10 15.74
CA GLU A 29 -5.46 -6.51 17.00
C GLU A 29 -5.49 -4.98 17.00
N VAL A 30 -5.72 -4.36 15.84
CA VAL A 30 -5.78 -2.90 15.71
C VAL A 30 -7.16 -2.41 16.12
N PRO A 31 -7.27 -1.34 16.94
CA PRO A 31 -8.58 -0.82 17.35
C PRO A 31 -9.45 -0.44 16.14
N GLU A 32 -10.75 -0.70 16.26
CA GLU A 32 -11.70 -0.47 15.16
C GLU A 32 -11.70 0.98 14.67
N GLU A 33 -11.50 1.95 15.57
CA GLU A 33 -11.45 3.36 15.23
C GLU A 33 -10.40 3.68 14.16
N PHE A 34 -9.33 2.89 14.09
CA PHE A 34 -8.32 3.09 13.04
C PHE A 34 -8.92 2.93 11.65
N PHE A 35 -9.90 2.04 11.49
CA PHE A 35 -10.50 1.77 10.19
C PHE A 35 -11.65 2.70 9.86
N THR A 36 -12.26 3.35 10.86
CA THR A 36 -13.41 4.23 10.66
C THR A 36 -13.03 5.71 10.52
N ASP A 37 -11.79 6.06 10.86
CA ASP A 37 -11.35 7.45 10.92
C ASP A 37 -10.45 7.80 9.74
N ALA A 38 -10.98 8.56 8.79
CA ALA A 38 -10.25 8.96 7.57
C ALA A 38 -9.11 9.95 7.83
N SER A 39 -8.97 10.47 9.05
CA SER A 39 -7.83 11.32 9.41
C SER A 39 -6.58 10.50 9.75
N LYS A 40 -6.75 9.20 9.98
CA LYS A 40 -5.62 8.33 10.31
C LYS A 40 -4.98 7.80 9.04
N THR A 41 -3.72 8.13 8.85
CA THR A 41 -2.95 7.71 7.68
C THR A 41 -1.99 6.59 8.06
N ILE A 42 -1.56 5.82 7.07
CA ILE A 42 -0.55 4.79 7.26
C ILE A 42 0.46 4.84 6.12
N CYS A 43 1.72 4.65 6.46
CA CYS A 43 2.80 4.57 5.49
C CYS A 43 3.57 3.27 5.68
N GLU A 44 3.72 2.52 4.60
CA GLU A 44 4.52 1.30 4.54
C GLU A 44 5.85 1.60 3.87
N PRO A 45 6.96 1.67 4.60
CA PRO A 45 8.26 2.00 3.99
C PRO A 45 8.86 0.87 3.15
N SER A 46 8.27 -0.31 3.18
CA SER A 46 8.65 -1.45 2.35
C SER A 46 7.36 -2.14 1.92
N VAL A 47 6.62 -1.47 1.04
CA VAL A 47 5.22 -1.82 0.78
C VAL A 47 5.05 -3.16 0.04
N GLY A 48 6.05 -3.58 -0.73
CA GLY A 48 5.95 -4.79 -1.53
C GLY A 48 4.79 -4.70 -2.52
N GLU A 49 3.99 -5.75 -2.58
CA GLU A 49 2.79 -5.81 -3.43
C GLU A 49 1.58 -5.14 -2.78
N GLY A 50 1.75 -4.60 -1.58
CA GLY A 50 0.72 -3.83 -0.92
C GLY A 50 -0.26 -4.63 -0.07
N VAL A 51 0.09 -5.82 0.39
CA VAL A 51 -0.85 -6.68 1.12
C VAL A 51 -1.44 -5.98 2.34
N PHE A 52 -0.61 -5.31 3.15
CA PHE A 52 -1.10 -4.54 4.30
C PHE A 52 -2.05 -3.43 3.86
N LEU A 53 -1.66 -2.64 2.88
CA LEU A 53 -2.47 -1.51 2.42
C LEU A 53 -3.79 -1.99 1.82
N VAL A 54 -3.77 -3.07 1.06
CA VAL A 54 -4.99 -3.64 0.46
C VAL A 54 -5.96 -4.08 1.55
N GLU A 55 -5.48 -4.80 2.57
CA GLU A 55 -6.35 -5.27 3.65
C GLU A 55 -6.88 -4.11 4.50
N ILE A 56 -6.07 -3.09 4.74
CA ILE A 56 -6.53 -1.88 5.43
C ILE A 56 -7.61 -1.17 4.60
N LEU A 57 -7.38 -1.01 3.31
CA LEU A 57 -8.37 -0.39 2.41
C LEU A 57 -9.69 -1.15 2.42
N LYS A 58 -9.61 -2.49 2.33
CA LYS A 58 -10.78 -3.35 2.38
C LYS A 58 -11.59 -3.12 3.65
N ARG A 59 -10.92 -3.11 4.81
CA ARG A 59 -11.58 -2.91 6.10
C ARG A 59 -12.20 -1.52 6.20
N ARG A 60 -11.51 -0.49 5.72
CA ARG A 60 -12.04 0.88 5.72
C ARG A 60 -13.28 1.03 4.84
N ILE A 61 -13.28 0.42 3.67
CA ILE A 61 -14.46 0.42 2.80
C ILE A 61 -15.62 -0.32 3.47
N LEU A 62 -15.35 -1.46 4.10
CA LEU A 62 -16.38 -2.24 4.79
C LEU A 62 -17.00 -1.51 5.98
N THR A 63 -16.25 -0.61 6.63
CA THR A 63 -16.80 0.21 7.73
C THR A 63 -17.59 1.40 7.24
N GLY A 64 -17.65 1.64 5.94
CA GLY A 64 -18.44 2.71 5.36
C GLY A 64 -17.67 3.92 4.89
N LEU A 65 -16.33 3.91 4.98
CA LEU A 65 -15.54 5.02 4.45
C LEU A 65 -15.66 5.07 2.93
N ASN A 66 -15.73 6.28 2.40
CA ASN A 66 -15.70 6.49 0.97
C ASN A 66 -14.38 5.95 0.39
N PRO A 67 -14.42 5.14 -0.69
CA PRO A 67 -13.20 4.55 -1.24
C PRO A 67 -12.13 5.58 -1.63
N THR A 68 -12.52 6.73 -2.15
CA THR A 68 -11.56 7.79 -2.51
C THR A 68 -10.85 8.32 -1.27
N LYS A 69 -11.62 8.61 -0.21
CA LYS A 69 -11.04 9.08 1.06
C LYS A 69 -10.13 8.02 1.68
N ALA A 70 -10.58 6.77 1.69
CA ALA A 70 -9.79 5.67 2.24
C ALA A 70 -8.47 5.52 1.48
N LEU A 71 -8.52 5.58 0.15
CA LEU A 71 -7.33 5.46 -0.69
C LEU A 71 -6.32 6.58 -0.41
N HIS A 72 -6.78 7.80 -0.17
CA HIS A 72 -5.93 8.94 0.17
C HIS A 72 -5.13 8.76 1.45
N THR A 73 -5.54 7.88 2.34
CA THR A 73 -4.88 7.68 3.63
C THR A 73 -3.71 6.71 3.57
N LEU A 74 -3.50 6.07 2.42
CA LEU A 74 -2.53 5.00 2.25
C LEU A 74 -1.31 5.48 1.50
N TYR A 75 -0.14 5.23 2.08
CA TYR A 75 1.15 5.63 1.51
C TYR A 75 2.09 4.43 1.54
N GLY A 76 2.89 4.28 0.49
CA GLY A 76 3.82 3.17 0.43
C GLY A 76 5.05 3.49 -0.40
N VAL A 77 6.16 2.90 -0.02
CA VAL A 77 7.45 3.04 -0.71
C VAL A 77 8.04 1.65 -0.92
N ASP A 78 8.63 1.41 -2.06
CA ASP A 78 9.40 0.19 -2.32
C ASP A 78 10.46 0.50 -3.36
N ILE A 79 11.61 -0.12 -3.23
CA ILE A 79 12.72 0.09 -4.14
C ILE A 79 12.51 -0.63 -5.48
N MET A 80 11.63 -1.64 -5.49
CA MET A 80 11.39 -2.47 -6.68
C MET A 80 10.17 -1.94 -7.46
N GLU A 81 10.42 -1.46 -8.68
CA GLU A 81 9.37 -0.88 -9.53
C GLU A 81 8.22 -1.87 -9.81
N ASP A 82 8.51 -3.14 -10.01
CA ASP A 82 7.47 -4.13 -10.27
C ASP A 82 6.55 -4.33 -9.06
N ASN A 83 7.09 -4.27 -7.83
CA ASN A 83 6.27 -4.30 -6.63
C ASN A 83 5.32 -3.10 -6.58
N ILE A 84 5.83 -1.92 -6.92
CA ILE A 84 5.04 -0.69 -6.95
C ILE A 84 3.88 -0.82 -7.96
N GLN A 85 4.15 -1.35 -9.15
CA GLN A 85 3.08 -1.52 -10.15
C GLN A 85 2.01 -2.51 -9.68
N VAL A 86 2.40 -3.60 -9.05
CA VAL A 86 1.46 -4.57 -8.50
C VAL A 86 0.64 -3.96 -7.36
N CYS A 87 1.30 -3.22 -6.46
CA CYS A 87 0.63 -2.55 -5.35
C CYS A 87 -0.44 -1.58 -5.88
N LYS A 88 -0.10 -0.73 -6.83
CA LYS A 88 -1.06 0.20 -7.45
C LYS A 88 -2.23 -0.54 -8.08
N TYR A 89 -1.94 -1.60 -8.83
CA TYR A 89 -2.98 -2.41 -9.47
C TYR A 89 -3.94 -3.00 -8.44
N ASN A 90 -3.39 -3.54 -7.36
CA ASN A 90 -4.20 -4.16 -6.31
C ASN A 90 -5.10 -3.14 -5.62
N LEU A 91 -4.58 -1.96 -5.32
CA LEU A 91 -5.37 -0.89 -4.71
C LEU A 91 -6.47 -0.39 -5.65
N LEU A 92 -6.15 -0.20 -6.94
CA LEU A 92 -7.12 0.25 -7.92
C LEU A 92 -8.21 -0.79 -8.18
N THR A 93 -7.85 -2.07 -8.17
CA THR A 93 -8.83 -3.15 -8.32
C THR A 93 -9.88 -3.10 -7.22
N LEU A 94 -9.46 -2.79 -6.00
CA LEU A 94 -10.36 -2.73 -4.85
C LEU A 94 -11.16 -1.43 -4.80
N ALA A 95 -10.51 -0.29 -5.02
CA ALA A 95 -11.15 1.02 -4.91
C ALA A 95 -11.94 1.41 -6.15
N GLY A 96 -11.59 0.85 -7.29
CA GLY A 96 -12.11 1.23 -8.60
C GLY A 96 -11.04 1.96 -9.41
N ASP A 97 -10.90 1.57 -10.67
CA ASP A 97 -9.88 2.15 -11.55
C ASP A 97 -10.45 3.38 -12.27
N THR A 98 -10.25 4.54 -11.68
CA THR A 98 -10.69 5.84 -12.22
C THR A 98 -9.47 6.74 -12.39
N PRO A 99 -9.56 7.78 -13.25
CA PRO A 99 -8.47 8.76 -13.38
C PRO A 99 -8.10 9.39 -12.04
N GLN A 100 -9.08 9.72 -11.20
CA GLN A 100 -8.83 10.28 -9.88
C GLN A 100 -8.07 9.31 -8.98
N HIS A 101 -8.49 8.04 -8.94
CA HIS A 101 -7.82 7.04 -8.11
C HIS A 101 -6.42 6.72 -8.62
N ARG A 102 -6.21 6.72 -9.93
CA ARG A 102 -4.87 6.56 -10.50
C ARG A 102 -3.93 7.68 -10.06
N GLU A 103 -4.42 8.91 -10.05
CA GLU A 103 -3.63 10.04 -9.58
C GLU A 103 -3.24 9.88 -8.10
N ILE A 104 -4.17 9.43 -7.27
CA ILE A 104 -3.92 9.19 -5.85
C ILE A 104 -2.82 8.14 -5.66
N VAL A 105 -2.96 6.98 -6.28
CA VAL A 105 -1.95 5.92 -6.09
C VAL A 105 -0.61 6.31 -6.69
N ASN A 106 -0.60 7.06 -7.79
CA ASN A 106 0.65 7.52 -8.40
C ASN A 106 1.40 8.52 -7.52
N THR A 107 0.67 9.27 -6.70
CA THR A 107 1.26 10.22 -5.76
C THR A 107 1.71 9.51 -4.47
N ASN A 108 0.90 8.58 -3.99
CA ASN A 108 1.08 8.00 -2.65
C ASN A 108 1.90 6.71 -2.62
N ILE A 109 2.02 6.03 -3.75
CA ILE A 109 2.77 4.76 -3.84
C ILE A 109 3.98 5.00 -4.74
N VAL A 110 5.16 5.02 -4.14
CA VAL A 110 6.37 5.58 -4.75
C VAL A 110 7.48 4.53 -4.84
N CYS A 111 8.13 4.46 -6.02
CA CYS A 111 9.32 3.66 -6.18
C CYS A 111 10.53 4.48 -5.74
N ALA A 112 11.10 4.14 -4.60
CA ALA A 112 12.23 4.86 -4.03
C ALA A 112 12.92 4.02 -2.97
N ASN A 113 14.15 4.39 -2.63
CA ASN A 113 14.84 3.82 -1.48
C ASN A 113 14.33 4.52 -0.22
N ALA A 114 13.65 3.79 0.66
CA ALA A 114 13.06 4.34 1.88
C ALA A 114 14.09 5.01 2.79
N LEU A 115 15.34 4.60 2.72
CA LEU A 115 16.41 5.19 3.54
C LEU A 115 16.81 6.59 3.05
N GLU A 116 16.45 6.95 1.82
CA GLU A 116 16.83 8.22 1.20
C GLU A 116 15.64 9.11 0.84
N TYR A 117 14.43 8.52 0.80
CA TYR A 117 13.23 9.24 0.41
C TYR A 117 12.76 10.17 1.53
N ASP A 118 12.28 11.36 1.17
CA ASP A 118 11.86 12.36 2.16
C ASP A 118 10.42 12.19 2.67
N PHE A 119 9.69 11.22 2.13
CA PHE A 119 8.31 10.90 2.54
C PHE A 119 7.32 12.06 2.40
N LYS A 120 7.54 12.93 1.43
CA LYS A 120 6.61 14.04 1.16
C LYS A 120 5.41 13.64 0.31
N PHE A 121 5.55 12.60 -0.49
CA PHE A 121 4.47 12.08 -1.34
C PHE A 121 3.78 13.18 -2.15
N THR A 122 4.56 13.99 -2.83
CA THR A 122 4.08 15.00 -3.78
C THR A 122 4.60 14.65 -5.15
N PRO A 123 3.97 15.15 -6.24
CA PRO A 123 4.50 14.90 -7.57
C PRO A 123 5.97 15.33 -7.71
N GLU A 124 6.36 16.42 -7.06
CA GLU A 124 7.74 16.89 -7.03
C GLU A 124 8.63 16.00 -6.17
N GLY A 125 8.09 15.46 -5.08
CA GLY A 125 8.81 14.59 -4.17
C GLY A 125 9.14 13.23 -4.76
N GLN A 126 8.57 12.89 -5.90
CA GLN A 126 8.86 11.64 -6.61
C GLN A 126 10.02 11.77 -7.57
N GLU A 127 10.51 12.94 -7.78
CA GLU A 127 11.62 13.21 -8.70
C GLU A 127 12.98 12.77 -8.15
#